data_17ee20dd0d5695a643cbdf2343d07fe8
#
_entry.id   17ee20dd0d5695a643cbdf2343d07fe8
#
_cell.length_a   1.000
_cell.length_b   1.000
_cell.length_c   1.000
_cell.angle_alpha   90.00
_cell.angle_beta   90.00
_cell.angle_gamma   90.00
#
_symmetry.space_group_name_H-M   'P 1'
#
loop_
_entity.id
_entity.type
_entity.pdbx_description
1 polymer ?
#
loop_
_entity_poly.entity_id
_entity_poly.type
_entity_poly.pdbx_seq_one_letter_code
_entity_poly.pdbx_strand_id
1 'polypeptide(L)'
;MITVNAMGDACPIPVVKTKNAIASLKGADVVETLVDNEIAVENLKKMADQKGYKTTSEKLEEGKYRVCIIVENVVDNVEKKDGDGGKFCDCTPEKESNKVVVIRSSVMGEGDPELGKVLLKGFIYAISQQKDLPKTMFFYNGGAFITCEGSQSLEDLKALEEQGVKILTCGTCLNHYGLTDRLAVGEV
;
A
#
# COMPACT_ATOMS: atom_id res chain seq x y z
N MET A 1 -11.55 20.05 6.63
CA MET A 1 -12.01 18.65 6.85
C MET A 1 -11.92 17.89 5.52
N ILE A 2 -11.25 16.76 5.48
CA ILE A 2 -11.12 15.90 4.31
C ILE A 2 -11.91 14.61 4.57
N THR A 3 -12.77 14.21 3.62
CA THR A 3 -13.52 12.95 3.70
C THR A 3 -12.89 11.91 2.78
N VAL A 4 -12.55 10.76 3.33
CA VAL A 4 -11.99 9.60 2.62
C VAL A 4 -13.05 8.52 2.54
N ASN A 5 -13.45 8.14 1.33
CA ASN A 5 -14.32 7.00 1.13
C ASN A 5 -13.47 5.74 0.92
N ALA A 6 -13.59 4.80 1.85
CA ALA A 6 -12.93 3.50 1.83
C ALA A 6 -13.92 2.34 2.05
N MET A 7 -15.18 2.57 1.64
CA MET A 7 -16.21 1.54 1.62
C MET A 7 -15.88 0.48 0.56
N GLY A 8 -15.93 -0.79 0.92
CA GLY A 8 -15.58 -1.91 0.05
C GLY A 8 -14.08 -2.17 -0.12
N ASP A 9 -13.24 -1.36 0.51
CA ASP A 9 -11.80 -1.52 0.41
C ASP A 9 -11.30 -2.57 1.43
N ALA A 10 -10.51 -3.53 0.94
CA ALA A 10 -9.84 -4.49 1.82
C ALA A 10 -8.64 -3.85 2.54
N CYS A 11 -8.30 -4.37 3.74
CA CYS A 11 -7.05 -4.01 4.41
C CYS A 11 -5.83 -4.32 3.48
N PRO A 12 -4.83 -3.42 3.35
CA PRO A 12 -4.58 -2.21 4.15
C PRO A 12 -5.12 -0.90 3.54
N ILE A 13 -5.88 -0.95 2.45
CA ILE A 13 -6.28 0.22 1.64
C ILE A 13 -6.89 1.37 2.46
N PRO A 14 -7.86 1.14 3.38
CA PRO A 14 -8.44 2.22 4.18
C PRO A 14 -7.39 2.99 5.00
N VAL A 15 -6.44 2.27 5.61
CA VAL A 15 -5.38 2.86 6.42
C VAL A 15 -4.44 3.71 5.56
N VAL A 16 -4.07 3.21 4.37
CA VAL A 16 -3.17 3.92 3.44
C VAL A 16 -3.84 5.18 2.89
N LYS A 17 -5.08 5.09 2.43
CA LYS A 17 -5.85 6.25 1.96
C LYS A 17 -5.95 7.34 3.03
N THR A 18 -6.26 6.95 4.27
CA THR A 18 -6.36 7.88 5.40
C THR A 18 -5.00 8.51 5.73
N LYS A 19 -3.92 7.72 5.73
CA LYS A 19 -2.56 8.22 5.94
C LYS A 19 -2.16 9.25 4.88
N ASN A 20 -2.48 9.00 3.62
CA ASN A 20 -2.20 9.93 2.53
C ASN A 20 -3.03 11.23 2.65
N ALA A 21 -4.31 11.12 3.05
CA ALA A 21 -5.15 12.29 3.33
C ALA A 21 -4.57 13.13 4.47
N ILE A 22 -4.11 12.50 5.57
CA ILE A 22 -3.44 13.20 6.67
C ILE A 22 -2.16 13.89 6.19
N ALA A 23 -1.35 13.22 5.35
CA ALA A 23 -0.11 13.77 4.82
C ALA A 23 -0.34 14.97 3.86
N SER A 24 -1.51 15.08 3.25
CA SER A 24 -1.88 16.20 2.37
C SER A 24 -2.37 17.45 3.13
N LEU A 25 -2.60 17.35 4.45
CA LEU A 25 -3.02 18.49 5.26
C LEU A 25 -1.91 19.53 5.36
N LYS A 26 -2.28 20.79 5.21
CA LYS A 26 -1.35 21.93 5.35
C LYS A 26 -1.37 22.57 6.75
N GLY A 27 -2.15 21.99 7.68
CA GLY A 27 -2.31 22.50 9.05
C GLY A 27 -3.25 21.62 9.85
N ALA A 28 -3.59 22.05 11.06
CA ALA A 28 -4.55 21.34 11.92
C ALA A 28 -5.90 21.18 11.20
N ASP A 29 -6.37 19.94 11.06
CA ASP A 29 -7.65 19.63 10.43
C ASP A 29 -8.16 18.25 10.87
N VAL A 30 -9.34 17.86 10.40
CA VAL A 30 -9.97 16.57 10.68
C VAL A 30 -10.05 15.77 9.39
N VAL A 31 -9.60 14.52 9.45
CA VAL A 31 -9.79 13.54 8.38
C VAL A 31 -10.89 12.57 8.79
N GLU A 32 -11.97 12.55 8.02
CA GLU A 32 -13.08 11.62 8.16
C GLU A 32 -12.89 10.47 7.20
N THR A 33 -12.94 9.23 7.69
CA THR A 33 -12.84 8.03 6.85
C THR A 33 -14.09 7.16 7.03
N LEU A 34 -14.73 6.81 5.91
CA LEU A 34 -15.87 5.90 5.86
C LEU A 34 -15.39 4.50 5.51
N VAL A 35 -15.78 3.50 6.31
CA VAL A 35 -15.43 2.08 6.13
C VAL A 35 -16.65 1.19 6.38
N ASP A 36 -16.61 -0.04 5.88
CA ASP A 36 -17.72 -0.99 5.93
C ASP A 36 -17.58 -2.09 6.98
N ASN A 37 -16.47 -2.14 7.71
CA ASN A 37 -16.23 -3.20 8.70
C ASN A 37 -15.48 -2.69 9.95
N GLU A 38 -15.69 -3.39 11.07
CA GLU A 38 -15.12 -3.02 12.37
C GLU A 38 -13.59 -3.20 12.41
N ILE A 39 -13.04 -4.15 11.65
CA ILE A 39 -11.58 -4.39 11.60
C ILE A 39 -10.89 -3.15 11.00
N ALA A 40 -11.46 -2.55 9.97
CA ALA A 40 -10.94 -1.31 9.41
C ALA A 40 -10.99 -0.15 10.41
N VAL A 41 -12.07 -0.04 11.20
CA VAL A 41 -12.18 0.95 12.30
C VAL A 41 -11.05 0.77 13.31
N GLU A 42 -10.80 -0.46 13.78
CA GLU A 42 -9.73 -0.75 14.73
C GLU A 42 -8.33 -0.43 14.16
N ASN A 43 -8.09 -0.77 12.91
CA ASN A 43 -6.81 -0.50 12.25
C ASN A 43 -6.56 1.01 12.10
N LEU A 44 -7.60 1.79 11.77
CA LEU A 44 -7.52 3.25 11.71
C LEU A 44 -7.25 3.87 13.08
N LYS A 45 -7.90 3.37 14.15
CA LYS A 45 -7.64 3.80 15.51
C LYS A 45 -6.20 3.51 15.92
N LYS A 46 -5.72 2.27 15.72
CA LYS A 46 -4.33 1.88 16.02
C LYS A 46 -3.31 2.76 15.29
N MET A 47 -3.55 3.06 14.00
CA MET A 47 -2.69 3.94 13.22
C MET A 47 -2.66 5.37 13.78
N ALA A 48 -3.80 5.89 14.18
CA ALA A 48 -3.90 7.23 14.76
C ALA A 48 -3.24 7.31 16.14
N ASP A 49 -3.44 6.31 17.00
CA ASP A 49 -2.82 6.21 18.32
C ASP A 49 -1.28 6.16 18.23
N GLN A 50 -0.74 5.40 17.27
CA GLN A 50 0.71 5.33 17.00
C GLN A 50 1.30 6.71 16.62
N LYS A 51 0.48 7.57 16.01
CA LYS A 51 0.88 8.92 15.61
C LYS A 51 0.50 10.00 16.64
N GLY A 52 -0.14 9.62 17.73
CA GLY A 52 -0.60 10.53 18.79
C GLY A 52 -1.78 11.41 18.39
N TYR A 53 -2.56 10.99 17.38
CA TYR A 53 -3.76 11.70 16.97
C TYR A 53 -4.97 11.26 17.78
N LYS A 54 -5.88 12.20 18.08
CA LYS A 54 -7.17 11.89 18.71
C LYS A 54 -8.13 11.31 17.67
N THR A 55 -8.85 10.26 18.06
CA THR A 55 -9.83 9.60 17.18
C THR A 55 -11.19 9.50 17.83
N THR A 56 -12.22 9.65 17.01
CA THR A 56 -13.59 9.27 17.35
C THR A 56 -14.13 8.35 16.27
N SER A 57 -14.97 7.40 16.66
CA SER A 57 -15.62 6.50 15.70
C SER A 57 -17.09 6.38 16.02
N GLU A 58 -17.90 6.30 14.98
CA GLU A 58 -19.35 6.21 15.05
C GLU A 58 -19.85 5.16 14.06
N LYS A 59 -20.81 4.35 14.47
CA LYS A 59 -21.55 3.46 13.58
C LYS A 59 -22.76 4.25 13.03
N LEU A 60 -22.75 4.50 11.73
CA LEU A 60 -23.83 5.24 11.05
C LEU A 60 -25.01 4.33 10.75
N GLU A 61 -24.73 3.16 10.18
CA GLU A 61 -25.69 2.13 9.78
C GLU A 61 -25.01 0.76 9.90
N GLU A 62 -25.77 -0.31 9.70
CA GLU A 62 -25.19 -1.64 9.63
C GLU A 62 -24.23 -1.75 8.43
N GLY A 63 -22.98 -2.16 8.67
CA GLY A 63 -21.93 -2.18 7.66
C GLY A 63 -21.43 -0.79 7.21
N LYS A 64 -21.67 0.29 7.99
CA LYS A 64 -21.14 1.61 7.68
C LYS A 64 -20.67 2.35 8.92
N TYR A 65 -19.40 2.62 8.95
CA TYR A 65 -18.71 3.25 10.09
C TYR A 65 -18.00 4.52 9.63
N ARG A 66 -17.96 5.50 10.51
CA ARG A 66 -17.22 6.74 10.35
C ARG A 66 -16.10 6.77 11.40
N VAL A 67 -14.89 7.07 10.95
CA VAL A 67 -13.74 7.32 11.84
C VAL A 67 -13.23 8.73 11.55
N CYS A 68 -13.26 9.59 12.57
CA CYS A 68 -12.70 10.95 12.49
C CYS A 68 -11.37 10.98 13.22
N ILE A 69 -10.33 11.42 12.55
CA ILE A 69 -8.97 11.60 13.08
C ILE A 69 -8.69 13.09 13.16
N ILE A 70 -8.46 13.59 14.36
CA ILE A 70 -8.19 15.01 14.64
C ILE A 70 -6.67 15.19 14.63
N VAL A 71 -6.17 15.94 13.65
CA VAL A 71 -4.76 16.29 13.51
C VAL A 71 -4.57 17.70 14.05
N GLU A 72 -4.10 17.83 15.29
CA GLU A 72 -3.89 19.14 15.95
C GLU A 72 -2.60 19.82 15.48
N ASN A 73 -1.58 19.03 15.10
CA ASN A 73 -0.34 19.51 14.49
C ASN A 73 0.04 18.56 13.36
N VAL A 74 0.34 19.11 12.19
CA VAL A 74 1.04 18.35 11.16
C VAL A 74 2.48 18.23 11.65
N VAL A 75 2.78 17.15 12.36
CA VAL A 75 4.16 16.83 12.70
C VAL A 75 4.78 16.35 11.39
N ASP A 76 5.59 17.18 10.77
CA ASP A 76 6.49 16.72 9.73
C ASP A 76 7.18 15.46 10.25
N ASN A 77 7.14 14.38 9.46
CA ASN A 77 7.60 13.04 9.79
C ASN A 77 8.96 13.05 10.52
N VAL A 78 8.95 13.26 11.83
CA VAL A 78 10.09 12.91 12.69
C VAL A 78 9.84 11.48 13.11
N GLU A 79 10.48 10.56 12.43
CA GLU A 79 10.62 9.19 12.89
C GLU A 79 11.08 9.20 14.35
N LYS A 80 10.20 8.74 15.26
CA LYS A 80 10.68 8.37 16.60
C LYS A 80 11.54 7.13 16.42
N LYS A 81 12.84 7.36 16.42
CA LYS A 81 13.86 6.33 16.62
C LYS A 81 13.63 5.73 18.00
N ASP A 82 13.36 4.44 18.05
CA ASP A 82 13.68 3.63 19.21
C ASP A 82 15.21 3.59 19.32
N GLY A 83 15.68 3.80 20.55
CA GLY A 83 17.04 4.23 20.84
C GLY A 83 18.18 3.34 20.37
N ASP A 84 19.21 3.96 19.90
CA ASP A 84 20.55 3.93 20.46
C ASP A 84 21.39 5.03 19.83
N GLY A 85 22.25 5.65 20.65
CA GLY A 85 22.97 6.86 20.32
C GLY A 85 24.02 6.68 19.23
N GLY A 86 23.87 7.44 18.15
CA GLY A 86 24.88 7.65 17.13
C GLY A 86 24.58 8.93 16.37
N LYS A 87 25.42 9.96 16.55
CA LYS A 87 25.44 11.18 15.73
C LYS A 87 25.57 10.79 14.26
N PHE A 88 24.54 11.03 13.46
CA PHE A 88 24.65 10.90 12.01
C PHE A 88 24.56 12.29 11.37
N CYS A 89 25.64 12.69 10.68
CA CYS A 89 25.69 13.85 9.81
C CYS A 89 24.65 13.72 8.69
N ASP A 90 23.80 14.74 8.60
CA ASP A 90 22.85 14.92 7.53
C ASP A 90 23.60 15.48 6.30
N CYS A 91 24.13 14.59 5.48
CA CYS A 91 24.65 14.84 4.13
C CYS A 91 24.67 13.50 3.38
N THR A 92 23.51 12.92 3.07
CA THR A 92 23.48 11.82 2.12
C THR A 92 22.66 12.18 0.91
N PRO A 93 23.25 12.06 -0.32
CA PRO A 93 22.43 12.07 -1.55
C PRO A 93 21.36 11.00 -1.43
N GLU A 94 20.21 11.25 -2.05
CA GLU A 94 19.09 10.29 -2.12
C GLU A 94 19.66 8.90 -2.41
N LYS A 95 19.65 8.02 -1.39
CA LYS A 95 20.10 6.65 -1.56
C LYS A 95 19.09 5.99 -2.48
N GLU A 96 19.48 5.72 -3.72
CA GLU A 96 18.70 4.85 -4.60
C GLU A 96 18.36 3.57 -3.83
N SER A 97 17.08 3.28 -3.74
CA SER A 97 16.62 2.06 -3.07
C SER A 97 17.22 0.84 -3.77
N ASN A 98 17.93 0.00 -3.04
CA ASN A 98 18.44 -1.28 -3.56
C ASN A 98 17.48 -2.45 -3.26
N LYS A 99 16.24 -2.14 -2.86
CA LYS A 99 15.24 -3.16 -2.55
C LYS A 99 14.77 -3.85 -3.84
N VAL A 100 14.67 -5.16 -3.77
CA VAL A 100 14.05 -5.99 -4.81
C VAL A 100 12.87 -6.74 -4.20
N VAL A 101 11.73 -6.67 -4.85
CA VAL A 101 10.54 -7.43 -4.47
C VAL A 101 10.36 -8.58 -5.45
N VAL A 102 10.18 -9.78 -4.93
CA VAL A 102 10.03 -11.00 -5.74
C VAL A 102 8.68 -11.63 -5.48
N ILE A 103 7.89 -11.81 -6.53
CA ILE A 103 6.53 -12.38 -6.47
C ILE A 103 6.49 -13.68 -7.28
N ARG A 104 6.34 -14.80 -6.56
CA ARG A 104 6.38 -16.16 -7.13
C ARG A 104 5.00 -16.77 -7.41
N SER A 105 3.94 -16.17 -6.88
CA SER A 105 2.59 -16.76 -6.91
C SER A 105 1.56 -15.70 -7.27
N SER A 106 0.43 -16.11 -7.81
CA SER A 106 -0.75 -15.26 -8.02
C SER A 106 -1.57 -15.02 -6.74
N VAL A 107 -1.16 -15.64 -5.63
CA VAL A 107 -1.79 -15.49 -4.31
C VAL A 107 -0.72 -15.31 -3.24
N MET A 108 -1.04 -14.67 -2.13
CA MET A 108 -0.18 -14.53 -0.97
C MET A 108 -0.58 -15.55 0.10
N GLY A 109 0.41 -16.36 0.54
CA GLY A 109 0.20 -17.43 1.51
C GLY A 109 -0.26 -18.73 0.87
N GLU A 110 -0.47 -19.77 1.71
CA GLU A 110 -0.82 -21.15 1.31
C GLU A 110 -2.20 -21.56 1.81
N GLY A 111 -2.98 -20.62 2.36
CA GLY A 111 -4.33 -20.84 2.85
C GLY A 111 -5.40 -20.72 1.78
N ASP A 112 -6.46 -20.01 2.08
CA ASP A 112 -7.56 -19.76 1.16
C ASP A 112 -7.10 -18.93 -0.05
N PRO A 113 -7.31 -19.44 -1.32
CA PRO A 113 -6.85 -18.74 -2.52
C PRO A 113 -7.53 -17.40 -2.78
N GLU A 114 -8.80 -17.24 -2.42
CA GLU A 114 -9.52 -15.98 -2.63
C GLU A 114 -9.00 -14.90 -1.67
N LEU A 115 -8.79 -15.27 -0.41
CA LEU A 115 -8.10 -14.39 0.54
C LEU A 115 -6.68 -14.06 0.07
N GLY A 116 -5.95 -15.06 -0.45
CA GLY A 116 -4.59 -14.88 -0.96
C GLY A 116 -4.51 -13.88 -2.11
N LYS A 117 -5.49 -13.84 -3.02
CA LYS A 117 -5.59 -12.82 -4.09
C LYS A 117 -5.77 -11.41 -3.53
N VAL A 118 -6.70 -11.26 -2.57
CA VAL A 118 -6.96 -9.97 -1.91
C VAL A 118 -5.71 -9.46 -1.19
N LEU A 119 -5.02 -10.35 -0.47
CA LEU A 119 -3.78 -10.00 0.24
C LEU A 119 -2.67 -9.57 -0.72
N LEU A 120 -2.49 -10.28 -1.84
CA LEU A 120 -1.46 -9.92 -2.82
C LEU A 120 -1.74 -8.57 -3.48
N LYS A 121 -3.00 -8.30 -3.86
CA LYS A 121 -3.42 -7.00 -4.38
C LYS A 121 -3.14 -5.89 -3.36
N GLY A 122 -3.54 -6.09 -2.10
CA GLY A 122 -3.30 -5.13 -1.02
C GLY A 122 -1.80 -4.89 -0.77
N PHE A 123 -0.96 -5.93 -0.90
CA PHE A 123 0.49 -5.82 -0.77
C PHE A 123 1.10 -4.96 -1.89
N ILE A 124 0.74 -5.19 -3.16
CA ILE A 124 1.23 -4.40 -4.31
C ILE A 124 0.79 -2.94 -4.16
N TYR A 125 -0.48 -2.72 -3.82
CA TYR A 125 -0.98 -1.38 -3.53
C TYR A 125 -0.19 -0.70 -2.39
N ALA A 126 0.07 -1.40 -1.29
CA ALA A 126 0.82 -0.85 -0.18
C ALA A 126 2.26 -0.47 -0.58
N ILE A 127 2.89 -1.23 -1.49
CA ILE A 127 4.20 -0.87 -2.07
C ILE A 127 4.09 0.42 -2.88
N SER A 128 3.09 0.57 -3.75
CA SER A 128 2.93 1.75 -4.60
C SER A 128 2.74 3.06 -3.81
N GLN A 129 2.37 2.95 -2.54
CA GLN A 129 2.15 4.07 -1.64
C GLN A 129 3.35 4.37 -0.71
N GLN A 130 4.48 3.67 -0.88
CA GLN A 130 5.69 3.95 -0.09
C GLN A 130 6.46 5.13 -0.68
N LYS A 131 7.16 5.89 0.19
CA LYS A 131 8.10 6.93 -0.26
C LYS A 131 9.37 6.34 -0.86
N ASP A 132 9.80 5.21 -0.31
CA ASP A 132 11.03 4.50 -0.69
C ASP A 132 10.63 3.22 -1.45
N LEU A 133 10.41 3.39 -2.76
CA LEU A 133 9.98 2.33 -3.65
C LEU A 133 11.10 1.29 -3.89
N PRO A 134 10.76 0.03 -4.22
CA PRO A 134 11.75 -0.93 -4.65
C PRO A 134 12.36 -0.51 -6.00
N LYS A 135 13.64 -0.82 -6.22
CA LYS A 135 14.30 -0.60 -7.52
C LYS A 135 13.73 -1.53 -8.59
N THR A 136 13.40 -2.75 -8.20
CA THR A 136 12.94 -3.79 -9.13
C THR A 136 11.87 -4.66 -8.46
N MET A 137 10.85 -5.02 -9.23
CA MET A 137 9.91 -6.08 -8.89
C MET A 137 10.04 -7.20 -9.92
N PHE A 138 10.25 -8.43 -9.45
CA PHE A 138 10.43 -9.61 -10.31
C PHE A 138 9.32 -10.63 -10.11
N PHE A 139 8.69 -11.03 -11.20
CA PHE A 139 7.55 -11.92 -11.23
C PHE A 139 7.91 -13.23 -11.92
N TYR A 140 7.73 -14.37 -11.26
CA TYR A 140 7.99 -15.68 -11.83
C TYR A 140 6.97 -16.73 -11.37
N ASN A 141 6.96 -17.89 -12.03
CA ASN A 141 5.98 -18.95 -11.80
C ASN A 141 4.55 -18.38 -11.84
N GLY A 142 3.68 -18.70 -10.89
CA GLY A 142 2.33 -18.14 -10.80
C GLY A 142 2.28 -16.59 -10.67
N GLY A 143 3.36 -15.95 -10.24
CA GLY A 143 3.48 -14.49 -10.22
C GLY A 143 3.41 -13.84 -11.60
N ALA A 144 3.74 -14.56 -12.69
CA ALA A 144 3.65 -14.05 -14.05
C ALA A 144 2.23 -13.63 -14.46
N PHE A 145 1.19 -14.22 -13.87
CA PHE A 145 -0.20 -13.81 -14.10
C PHE A 145 -0.50 -12.39 -13.60
N ILE A 146 0.28 -11.88 -12.64
CA ILE A 146 0.03 -10.57 -12.03
C ILE A 146 0.38 -9.41 -12.95
N THR A 147 1.33 -9.61 -13.88
CA THR A 147 1.76 -8.62 -14.87
C THR A 147 1.01 -8.71 -16.20
N CYS A 148 0.10 -9.67 -16.33
CA CYS A 148 -0.64 -9.95 -17.56
C CYS A 148 -2.06 -9.39 -17.52
N GLU A 149 -2.68 -9.30 -18.70
CA GLU A 149 -4.07 -8.89 -18.88
C GLU A 149 -5.02 -9.67 -17.97
N GLY A 150 -5.98 -8.94 -17.37
CA GLY A 150 -6.95 -9.49 -16.42
C GLY A 150 -6.50 -9.48 -14.96
N SER A 151 -5.26 -9.08 -14.67
CA SER A 151 -4.80 -8.88 -13.30
C SER A 151 -5.43 -7.63 -12.66
N GLN A 152 -5.88 -7.77 -11.40
CA GLN A 152 -6.44 -6.66 -10.63
C GLN A 152 -5.37 -5.67 -10.12
N SER A 153 -4.09 -5.98 -10.29
CA SER A 153 -2.97 -5.16 -9.82
C SER A 153 -2.30 -4.34 -10.93
N LEU A 154 -2.82 -4.38 -12.16
CA LEU A 154 -2.18 -3.71 -13.31
C LEU A 154 -2.07 -2.19 -13.12
N GLU A 155 -3.08 -1.54 -12.58
CA GLU A 155 -3.06 -0.09 -12.36
C GLU A 155 -1.97 0.30 -11.35
N ASP A 156 -1.86 -0.45 -10.25
CA ASP A 156 -0.84 -0.21 -9.24
C ASP A 156 0.57 -0.48 -9.77
N LEU A 157 0.73 -1.53 -10.60
CA LEU A 157 2.02 -1.86 -11.22
C LEU A 157 2.44 -0.82 -12.27
N LYS A 158 1.52 -0.34 -13.10
CA LYS A 158 1.80 0.76 -14.04
C LYS A 158 2.20 2.04 -13.32
N ALA A 159 1.51 2.38 -12.24
CA ALA A 159 1.88 3.53 -11.41
C ALA A 159 3.27 3.37 -10.78
N LEU A 160 3.69 2.16 -10.40
CA LEU A 160 5.04 1.86 -9.93
C LEU A 160 6.08 2.00 -11.05
N GLU A 161 5.78 1.51 -12.25
CA GLU A 161 6.65 1.63 -13.43
C GLU A 161 6.85 3.10 -13.82
N GLU A 162 5.78 3.90 -13.84
CA GLU A 162 5.85 5.36 -14.09
C GLU A 162 6.71 6.09 -13.04
N GLN A 163 6.79 5.58 -11.83
CA GLN A 163 7.65 6.11 -10.76
C GLN A 163 9.09 5.56 -10.83
N GLY A 164 9.44 4.80 -11.87
CA GLY A 164 10.80 4.32 -12.11
C GLY A 164 11.11 2.93 -11.52
N VAL A 165 10.13 2.22 -10.99
CA VAL A 165 10.32 0.83 -10.56
C VAL A 165 10.43 -0.08 -11.79
N LYS A 166 11.53 -0.85 -11.88
CA LYS A 166 11.70 -1.81 -12.95
C LYS A 166 10.83 -3.04 -12.70
N ILE A 167 9.89 -3.35 -13.59
CA ILE A 167 9.01 -4.52 -13.51
C ILE A 167 9.49 -5.58 -14.50
N LEU A 168 9.88 -6.74 -13.97
CA LEU A 168 10.42 -7.84 -14.76
C LEU A 168 9.56 -9.08 -14.61
N THR A 169 9.24 -9.74 -15.72
CA THR A 169 8.50 -11.01 -15.72
C THR A 169 9.32 -12.10 -16.39
N CYS A 170 9.40 -13.26 -15.75
CA CYS A 170 10.14 -14.40 -16.25
C CYS A 170 9.60 -14.89 -17.60
N GLY A 171 10.38 -14.76 -18.67
CA GLY A 171 9.99 -15.17 -20.03
C GLY A 171 9.69 -16.67 -20.14
N THR A 172 10.44 -17.53 -19.43
CA THR A 172 10.13 -18.97 -19.37
C THR A 172 8.74 -19.24 -18.79
N CYS A 173 8.34 -18.46 -17.76
CA CYS A 173 7.02 -18.61 -17.14
C CYS A 173 5.91 -18.09 -18.06
N LEU A 174 6.12 -16.95 -18.73
CA LEU A 174 5.18 -16.44 -19.73
C LEU A 174 4.94 -17.47 -20.84
N ASN A 175 6.01 -18.03 -21.38
CA ASN A 175 5.90 -19.05 -22.42
C ASN A 175 5.20 -20.33 -21.92
N HIS A 176 5.57 -20.83 -20.73
CA HIS A 176 4.97 -22.02 -20.13
C HIS A 176 3.46 -21.91 -19.92
N TYR A 177 2.99 -20.74 -19.49
CA TYR A 177 1.57 -20.48 -19.23
C TYR A 177 0.81 -19.90 -20.44
N GLY A 178 1.45 -19.72 -21.59
CA GLY A 178 0.83 -19.13 -22.78
C GLY A 178 0.43 -17.65 -22.58
N LEU A 179 1.25 -16.91 -21.84
CA LEU A 179 0.98 -15.51 -21.45
C LEU A 179 1.85 -14.50 -22.21
N THR A 180 2.70 -14.94 -23.14
CA THR A 180 3.69 -14.08 -23.80
C THR A 180 3.04 -12.85 -24.47
N ASP A 181 1.92 -13.07 -25.19
CA ASP A 181 1.19 -12.01 -25.89
C ASP A 181 0.23 -11.22 -24.97
N ARG A 182 0.16 -11.57 -23.69
CA ARG A 182 -0.74 -10.99 -22.70
C ARG A 182 -0.01 -10.17 -21.64
N LEU A 183 1.30 -9.99 -21.77
CA LEU A 183 2.06 -9.13 -20.87
C LEU A 183 1.55 -7.68 -21.01
N ALA A 184 1.08 -7.09 -19.91
CA ALA A 184 0.39 -5.79 -19.92
C ALA A 184 1.16 -4.69 -19.18
N VAL A 185 2.20 -5.07 -18.41
CA VAL A 185 3.07 -4.15 -17.68
C VAL A 185 4.46 -4.75 -17.50
N GLY A 186 5.50 -3.91 -17.60
CA GLY A 186 6.89 -4.31 -17.46
C GLY A 186 7.47 -4.98 -18.71
N GLU A 187 8.62 -5.60 -18.51
CA GLU A 187 9.40 -6.27 -19.56
C GLU A 187 9.79 -7.70 -19.16
N VAL A 188 10.32 -8.46 -20.12
CA VAL A 188 10.78 -9.84 -19.93
C VAL A 188 12.21 -9.88 -19.42
#